data_d54fe4a92d9828a4da340a12e92942e4
#
_entry.id   d54fe4a92d9828a4da340a12e92942e4
#
_cell.length_a   1.000
_cell.length_b   1.000
_cell.length_c   1.000
_cell.angle_alpha   90.00
_cell.angle_beta   90.00
_cell.angle_gamma   90.00
#
_symmetry.space_group_name_H-M   'P 1'
#
loop_
_entity.id
_entity.type
_entity.pdbx_description
1 polymer ?
#
loop_
_entity_poly.entity_id
_entity_poly.type
_entity_poly.pdbx_seq_one_letter_code
_entity_poly.pdbx_strand_id
1 'polypeptide(L)'
;KSGETLFKTQSVSKLIAQIAMHKQETVNKIYDPAAGSGSLLLQAKKHFDNHIIEEGFFGQEINHTTYNLARMNMFLHNVNYDKFNIKLGNTLLDPHFGEDRPFDAIVSNPPYSVKWIGSDDTTLINDERFAPAGVLAPKSKADFAFVLHALNYLSSKGRAAIVCFPGIFYRGGAEQKIRQYLVDNNYVETVISLAPNLFFGTSISVNILVLSKHKTEGKTQFIDASKLFKSETNTNVLTDAHIEQIMTLFDTKED
;
A
#
# COMPACT_ATOMS: atom_id res chain seq x y z
N LYS A 1 -13.77 -19.69 -11.49
CA LYS A 1 -12.36 -19.22 -11.63
C LYS A 1 -12.10 -17.82 -11.02
N SER A 2 -13.08 -16.90 -11.04
CA SER A 2 -12.93 -15.56 -10.45
C SER A 2 -12.94 -15.56 -8.92
N GLY A 3 -13.64 -16.47 -8.29
CA GLY A 3 -13.75 -16.54 -6.82
C GLY A 3 -12.47 -17.01 -6.14
N GLU A 4 -11.73 -17.94 -6.75
CA GLU A 4 -10.46 -18.43 -6.19
C GLU A 4 -9.35 -17.38 -6.24
N THR A 5 -9.32 -16.57 -7.29
CA THR A 5 -8.32 -15.48 -7.43
C THR A 5 -8.52 -14.39 -6.38
N LEU A 6 -9.79 -14.03 -6.11
CA LEU A 6 -10.16 -13.07 -5.05
C LEU A 6 -9.77 -13.60 -3.66
N PHE A 7 -9.96 -14.89 -3.41
CA PHE A 7 -9.68 -15.50 -2.11
C PHE A 7 -8.17 -15.54 -1.79
N LYS A 8 -7.33 -15.78 -2.79
CA LYS A 8 -5.88 -15.95 -2.64
C LYS A 8 -5.14 -14.63 -2.42
N THR A 9 -5.65 -13.53 -2.99
CA THR A 9 -5.14 -12.18 -2.75
C THR A 9 -5.55 -11.63 -1.39
N GLN A 10 -6.60 -12.17 -0.77
CA GLN A 10 -7.12 -11.71 0.51
C GLN A 10 -6.14 -11.89 1.67
N SER A 11 -5.28 -12.91 1.64
CA SER A 11 -4.31 -13.14 2.72
C SER A 11 -3.25 -12.03 2.79
N VAL A 12 -2.75 -11.58 1.64
CA VAL A 12 -1.82 -10.44 1.59
C VAL A 12 -2.54 -9.15 1.98
N SER A 13 -3.76 -8.94 1.51
CA SER A 13 -4.58 -7.78 1.86
C SER A 13 -4.84 -7.71 3.37
N LYS A 14 -5.12 -8.84 4.01
CA LYS A 14 -5.31 -8.93 5.45
C LYS A 14 -4.04 -8.53 6.21
N LEU A 15 -2.88 -9.03 5.78
CA LEU A 15 -1.60 -8.67 6.39
C LEU A 15 -1.31 -7.18 6.27
N ILE A 16 -1.52 -6.59 5.09
CA ILE A 16 -1.29 -5.17 4.84
C ILE A 16 -2.19 -4.30 5.71
N ALA A 17 -3.47 -4.65 5.83
CA ALA A 17 -4.40 -3.93 6.70
C ALA A 17 -3.95 -3.98 8.16
N GLN A 18 -3.53 -5.13 8.66
CA GLN A 18 -3.04 -5.28 10.03
C GLN A 18 -1.78 -4.45 10.29
N ILE A 19 -0.84 -4.42 9.34
CA ILE A 19 0.38 -3.61 9.46
C ILE A 19 0.04 -2.12 9.53
N ALA A 20 -0.76 -1.63 8.59
CA ALA A 20 -1.09 -0.21 8.49
C ALA A 20 -1.85 0.31 9.71
N MET A 21 -2.64 -0.55 10.35
CA MET A 21 -3.48 -0.19 11.49
C MET A 21 -2.91 -0.68 12.83
N HIS A 22 -1.69 -1.21 12.85
CA HIS A 22 -1.07 -1.79 14.04
C HIS A 22 -0.95 -0.78 15.18
N LYS A 23 -1.42 -1.17 16.38
CA LYS A 23 -1.44 -0.32 17.60
C LYS A 23 -2.18 1.01 17.45
N GLN A 24 -3.11 1.09 16.51
CA GLN A 24 -4.01 2.23 16.40
C GLN A 24 -5.40 1.80 16.89
N GLU A 25 -5.83 2.35 18.02
CA GLU A 25 -7.16 2.05 18.60
C GLU A 25 -8.27 2.67 17.74
N THR A 26 -8.01 3.86 17.22
CA THR A 26 -8.92 4.58 16.33
C THR A 26 -8.18 5.01 15.06
N VAL A 27 -8.73 4.66 13.91
CA VAL A 27 -8.29 5.15 12.62
C VAL A 27 -9.42 5.98 12.02
N ASN A 28 -9.24 7.30 11.96
CA ASN A 28 -10.29 8.18 11.44
C ASN A 28 -10.53 7.95 9.95
N LYS A 29 -9.45 7.87 9.19
CA LYS A 29 -9.49 7.72 7.74
C LYS A 29 -8.47 6.68 7.29
N ILE A 30 -8.90 5.82 6.38
CA ILE A 30 -8.01 4.90 5.68
C ILE A 30 -8.06 5.17 4.18
N TYR A 31 -6.91 5.10 3.53
CA TYR A 31 -6.75 5.51 2.13
C TYR A 31 -6.03 4.45 1.31
N ASP A 32 -6.56 4.19 0.10
CA ASP A 32 -5.91 3.37 -0.92
C ASP A 32 -5.81 4.17 -2.23
N PRO A 33 -4.60 4.64 -2.59
CA PRO A 33 -4.39 5.45 -3.79
C PRO A 33 -4.52 4.68 -5.12
N ALA A 34 -4.57 3.37 -5.07
CA ALA A 34 -4.78 2.48 -6.22
C ALA A 34 -5.82 1.41 -5.84
N ALA A 35 -7.04 1.84 -5.59
CA ALA A 35 -8.05 1.09 -4.85
C ALA A 35 -8.46 -0.24 -5.48
N GLY A 36 -8.29 -0.38 -6.80
CA GLY A 36 -8.74 -1.58 -7.49
C GLY A 36 -10.21 -1.86 -7.20
N SER A 37 -10.52 -3.09 -6.86
CA SER A 37 -11.87 -3.52 -6.48
C SER A 37 -12.26 -3.15 -5.04
N GLY A 38 -11.41 -2.44 -4.30
CA GLY A 38 -11.65 -2.08 -2.91
C GLY A 38 -11.31 -3.16 -1.88
N SER A 39 -10.64 -4.23 -2.29
CA SER A 39 -10.38 -5.38 -1.42
C SER A 39 -9.51 -5.05 -0.21
N LEU A 40 -8.50 -4.19 -0.35
CA LEU A 40 -7.66 -3.74 0.77
C LEU A 40 -8.47 -2.95 1.80
N LEU A 41 -9.29 -2.02 1.34
CA LEU A 41 -10.17 -1.23 2.22
C LEU A 41 -11.17 -2.11 2.95
N LEU A 42 -11.73 -3.12 2.26
CA LEU A 42 -12.66 -4.06 2.87
C LEU A 42 -12.00 -4.98 3.90
N GLN A 43 -10.74 -5.36 3.70
CA GLN A 43 -9.99 -6.11 4.71
C GLN A 43 -9.74 -5.26 5.95
N ALA A 44 -9.48 -3.98 5.79
CA ALA A 44 -9.37 -3.04 6.90
C ALA A 44 -10.68 -2.97 7.70
N LYS A 45 -11.82 -2.91 7.01
CA LYS A 45 -13.15 -2.95 7.66
C LYS A 45 -13.36 -4.23 8.46
N LYS A 46 -12.94 -5.38 7.93
CA LYS A 46 -13.06 -6.68 8.62
C LYS A 46 -12.17 -6.76 9.86
N HIS A 47 -11.01 -6.12 9.81
CA HIS A 47 -10.06 -6.13 10.93
C HIS A 47 -10.53 -5.24 12.09
N PHE A 48 -11.24 -4.16 11.78
CA PHE A 48 -11.77 -3.22 12.77
C PHE A 48 -13.29 -3.12 12.64
N ASP A 49 -13.96 -2.95 13.79
CA ASP A 49 -15.38 -2.64 13.82
C ASP A 49 -15.65 -1.26 13.21
N ASN A 50 -16.84 -1.07 12.62
CA ASN A 50 -17.21 0.14 11.89
C ASN A 50 -17.07 1.43 12.70
N HIS A 51 -17.18 1.37 14.02
CA HIS A 51 -17.09 2.53 14.89
C HIS A 51 -15.65 3.04 15.09
N ILE A 52 -14.64 2.26 14.71
CA ILE A 52 -13.23 2.63 14.83
C ILE A 52 -12.78 3.50 13.64
N ILE A 53 -13.40 3.31 12.48
CA ILE A 53 -13.12 4.15 11.29
C ILE A 53 -14.22 5.22 11.22
N GLU A 54 -13.94 6.38 11.81
CA GLU A 54 -14.94 7.41 12.05
C GLU A 54 -15.31 8.20 10.79
N GLU A 55 -14.32 8.63 10.01
CA GLU A 55 -14.55 9.48 8.84
C GLU A 55 -14.69 8.68 7.53
N GLY A 56 -14.17 7.46 7.48
CA GLY A 56 -14.45 6.54 6.40
C GLY A 56 -13.25 6.03 5.61
N PHE A 57 -13.62 5.44 4.48
CA PHE A 57 -12.74 4.77 3.54
C PHE A 57 -12.57 5.65 2.31
N PHE A 58 -11.33 5.89 1.93
CA PHE A 58 -10.96 6.74 0.80
C PHE A 58 -10.17 5.93 -0.22
N GLY A 59 -10.55 6.01 -1.48
CA GLY A 59 -9.85 5.29 -2.53
C GLY A 59 -9.95 5.98 -3.87
N GLN A 60 -8.91 5.86 -4.67
CA GLN A 60 -8.92 6.39 -6.03
C GLN A 60 -8.50 5.28 -7.00
N GLU A 61 -9.22 5.19 -8.12
CA GLU A 61 -9.00 4.16 -9.13
C GLU A 61 -9.08 4.78 -10.53
N ILE A 62 -8.12 4.46 -11.38
CA ILE A 62 -8.03 5.01 -12.73
C ILE A 62 -8.96 4.30 -13.73
N ASN A 63 -9.25 3.02 -13.51
CA ASN A 63 -10.05 2.21 -14.42
C ASN A 63 -11.53 2.33 -14.08
N HIS A 64 -12.34 2.77 -15.04
CA HIS A 64 -13.77 3.02 -14.84
C HIS A 64 -14.55 1.77 -14.39
N THR A 65 -14.29 0.62 -15.01
CA THR A 65 -14.97 -0.63 -14.67
C THR A 65 -14.60 -1.09 -13.26
N THR A 66 -13.31 -1.03 -12.92
CA THR A 66 -12.80 -1.39 -11.60
C THR A 66 -13.30 -0.43 -10.52
N TYR A 67 -13.38 0.85 -10.84
CA TYR A 67 -13.99 1.87 -9.97
C TYR A 67 -15.43 1.53 -9.61
N ASN A 68 -16.25 1.15 -10.61
CA ASN A 68 -17.64 0.76 -10.37
C ASN A 68 -17.72 -0.52 -9.52
N LEU A 69 -16.82 -1.47 -9.75
CA LEU A 69 -16.73 -2.70 -8.95
C LEU A 69 -16.39 -2.38 -7.49
N ALA A 70 -15.47 -1.46 -7.25
CA ALA A 70 -15.12 -1.05 -5.88
C ALA A 70 -16.33 -0.46 -5.15
N ARG A 71 -17.08 0.41 -5.79
CA ARG A 71 -18.29 0.99 -5.21
C ARG A 71 -19.34 -0.07 -4.90
N MET A 72 -19.55 -1.00 -5.82
CA MET A 72 -20.47 -2.12 -5.61
C MET A 72 -20.02 -3.00 -4.42
N ASN A 73 -18.73 -3.31 -4.33
CA ASN A 73 -18.20 -4.11 -3.24
C ASN A 73 -18.39 -3.41 -1.88
N MET A 74 -18.15 -2.10 -1.79
CA MET A 74 -18.42 -1.33 -0.58
C MET A 74 -19.87 -1.43 -0.16
N PHE A 75 -20.80 -1.26 -1.10
CA PHE A 75 -22.23 -1.39 -0.85
C PHE A 75 -22.61 -2.79 -0.37
N LEU A 76 -22.13 -3.84 -1.05
CA LEU A 76 -22.42 -5.23 -0.70
C LEU A 76 -21.85 -5.65 0.66
N HIS A 77 -20.78 -5.01 1.12
CA HIS A 77 -20.19 -5.27 2.42
C HIS A 77 -20.64 -4.30 3.52
N ASN A 78 -21.80 -3.68 3.33
CA ASN A 78 -22.47 -2.82 4.31
C ASN A 78 -21.64 -1.61 4.77
N VAL A 79 -20.82 -1.06 3.89
CA VAL A 79 -20.21 0.25 4.14
C VAL A 79 -21.24 1.32 3.86
N ASN A 80 -21.55 2.16 4.85
CA ASN A 80 -22.49 3.24 4.69
C ASN A 80 -22.04 4.19 3.56
N TYR A 81 -23.00 4.66 2.76
CA TYR A 81 -22.72 5.50 1.61
C TYR A 81 -21.90 6.76 1.98
N ASP A 82 -22.14 7.36 3.11
CA ASP A 82 -21.41 8.52 3.61
C ASP A 82 -20.00 8.18 4.11
N LYS A 83 -19.68 6.90 4.25
CA LYS A 83 -18.38 6.41 4.73
C LYS A 83 -17.46 5.94 3.62
N PHE A 84 -17.94 5.74 2.39
CA PHE A 84 -17.03 5.37 1.31
C PHE A 84 -16.86 6.48 0.27
N ASN A 85 -15.62 6.89 0.12
CA ASN A 85 -15.22 7.98 -0.77
C ASN A 85 -14.30 7.39 -1.85
N ILE A 86 -14.90 6.74 -2.84
CA ILE A 86 -14.16 6.16 -3.96
C ILE A 86 -14.34 7.08 -5.17
N LYS A 87 -13.22 7.52 -5.75
CA LYS A 87 -13.23 8.43 -6.91
C LYS A 87 -12.47 7.85 -8.09
N LEU A 88 -12.96 8.16 -9.27
CA LEU A 88 -12.34 7.81 -10.54
C LEU A 88 -11.31 8.86 -10.92
N GLY A 89 -10.09 8.45 -11.26
CA GLY A 89 -9.05 9.36 -11.73
C GLY A 89 -7.65 8.81 -11.57
N ASN A 90 -6.72 9.50 -12.21
CA ASN A 90 -5.29 9.20 -12.12
C ASN A 90 -4.71 9.82 -10.85
N THR A 91 -4.37 9.00 -9.87
CA THR A 91 -3.83 9.44 -8.58
C THR A 91 -2.55 10.27 -8.73
N LEU A 92 -1.71 9.96 -9.68
CA LEU A 92 -0.42 10.66 -9.85
C LEU A 92 -0.59 12.04 -10.49
N LEU A 93 -1.54 12.20 -11.41
CA LEU A 93 -1.73 13.44 -12.17
C LEU A 93 -2.90 14.28 -11.68
N ASP A 94 -3.93 13.64 -11.10
CA ASP A 94 -5.16 14.28 -10.67
C ASP A 94 -5.64 13.67 -9.34
N PRO A 95 -4.89 13.87 -8.24
CA PRO A 95 -5.27 13.35 -6.93
C PRO A 95 -6.49 14.10 -6.38
N HIS A 96 -7.52 13.33 -5.97
CA HIS A 96 -8.80 13.87 -5.54
C HIS A 96 -8.92 14.10 -4.03
N PHE A 97 -7.99 13.58 -3.22
CA PHE A 97 -8.11 13.62 -1.76
C PHE A 97 -7.06 14.48 -1.06
N GLY A 98 -6.49 15.45 -1.77
CA GLY A 98 -5.50 16.36 -1.20
C GLY A 98 -6.01 17.17 0.01
N GLU A 99 -7.29 17.55 0.00
CA GLU A 99 -7.91 18.27 1.12
C GLU A 99 -8.30 17.36 2.29
N ASP A 100 -8.42 16.06 2.04
CA ASP A 100 -8.80 15.07 3.07
C ASP A 100 -7.59 14.54 3.85
N ARG A 101 -6.38 14.79 3.37
CA ARG A 101 -5.15 14.36 4.07
C ARG A 101 -4.92 15.17 5.35
N PRO A 102 -4.14 14.65 6.32
CA PRO A 102 -3.41 13.38 6.25
C PRO A 102 -4.26 12.17 6.62
N PHE A 103 -3.76 10.98 6.25
CA PHE A 103 -4.40 9.71 6.57
C PHE A 103 -3.58 8.93 7.58
N ASP A 104 -4.25 8.32 8.55
CA ASP A 104 -3.60 7.54 9.61
C ASP A 104 -3.21 6.13 9.17
N ALA A 105 -3.88 5.60 8.17
CA ALA A 105 -3.54 4.34 7.55
C ALA A 105 -3.64 4.45 6.03
N ILE A 106 -2.59 4.00 5.35
CA ILE A 106 -2.57 3.90 3.88
C ILE A 106 -2.22 2.47 3.53
N VAL A 107 -3.06 1.85 2.73
CA VAL A 107 -2.86 0.50 2.20
C VAL A 107 -2.85 0.56 0.69
N SER A 108 -1.87 -0.07 0.05
CA SER A 108 -1.77 0.02 -1.40
C SER A 108 -1.10 -1.20 -2.02
N ASN A 109 -1.68 -1.65 -3.12
CA ASN A 109 -1.04 -2.56 -4.05
C ASN A 109 -1.05 -1.90 -5.43
N PRO A 110 -0.15 -0.91 -5.65
CA PRO A 110 -0.13 -0.16 -6.90
C PRO A 110 0.33 -1.03 -8.06
N PRO A 111 0.02 -0.65 -9.31
CA PRO A 111 0.49 -1.40 -10.47
C PRO A 111 2.02 -1.40 -10.53
N TYR A 112 2.62 -2.55 -10.88
CA TYR A 112 4.07 -2.70 -10.92
C TYR A 112 4.63 -2.24 -12.26
N SER A 113 5.71 -1.44 -12.22
CA SER A 113 6.51 -1.07 -13.39
C SER A 113 5.68 -0.55 -14.57
N VAL A 114 4.65 0.25 -14.30
CA VAL A 114 3.84 0.89 -15.34
C VAL A 114 4.45 2.21 -15.77
N LYS A 115 4.22 2.57 -17.03
CA LYS A 115 4.62 3.87 -17.59
C LYS A 115 3.72 4.99 -17.04
N TRP A 116 4.31 6.15 -16.90
CA TRP A 116 3.61 7.39 -16.56
C TRP A 116 4.29 8.57 -17.25
N ILE A 117 3.68 9.75 -17.21
CA ILE A 117 4.22 10.93 -17.90
C ILE A 117 5.56 11.39 -17.32
N GLY A 118 5.73 11.31 -16.00
CA GLY A 118 7.00 11.65 -15.34
C GLY A 118 7.53 13.02 -15.71
N SER A 119 8.81 13.07 -16.08
CA SER A 119 9.51 14.32 -16.44
C SER A 119 9.03 14.97 -17.76
N ASP A 120 8.17 14.32 -18.53
CA ASP A 120 7.54 14.96 -19.70
C ASP A 120 6.52 16.03 -19.28
N ASP A 121 5.99 15.95 -18.06
CA ASP A 121 5.28 17.06 -17.44
C ASP A 121 6.28 17.89 -16.61
N THR A 122 6.66 19.04 -17.11
CA THR A 122 7.68 19.90 -16.49
C THR A 122 7.24 20.47 -15.13
N THR A 123 5.98 20.38 -14.76
CA THR A 123 5.45 20.90 -13.49
C THR A 123 5.58 19.90 -12.35
N LEU A 124 5.68 18.60 -12.64
CA LEU A 124 5.67 17.56 -11.61
C LEU A 124 6.88 17.60 -10.68
N ILE A 125 8.04 18.06 -11.15
CA ILE A 125 9.22 18.19 -10.28
C ILE A 125 9.00 19.19 -9.14
N ASN A 126 8.07 20.11 -9.30
CA ASN A 126 7.70 21.09 -8.28
C ASN A 126 6.46 20.69 -7.45
N ASP A 127 5.87 19.53 -7.78
CA ASP A 127 4.77 18.98 -6.99
C ASP A 127 5.28 18.64 -5.58
N GLU A 128 4.54 19.03 -4.55
CA GLU A 128 4.94 18.85 -3.15
C GLU A 128 5.18 17.39 -2.75
N ARG A 129 4.60 16.43 -3.48
CA ARG A 129 4.83 15.00 -3.25
C ARG A 129 6.21 14.56 -3.70
N PHE A 130 6.73 15.15 -4.77
CA PHE A 130 7.94 14.71 -5.48
C PHE A 130 9.14 15.64 -5.29
N ALA A 131 8.92 16.93 -5.13
CA ALA A 131 9.98 17.91 -4.97
C ALA A 131 10.98 17.58 -3.85
N PRO A 132 10.55 17.10 -2.66
CA PRO A 132 11.50 16.81 -1.58
C PRO A 132 12.54 15.73 -1.91
N ALA A 133 12.20 14.76 -2.76
CA ALA A 133 13.15 13.74 -3.21
C ALA A 133 14.17 14.27 -4.24
N GLY A 134 13.89 15.42 -4.86
CA GLY A 134 14.77 16.06 -5.83
C GLY A 134 14.79 15.45 -7.22
N VAL A 135 14.10 14.33 -7.43
CA VAL A 135 13.98 13.64 -8.71
C VAL A 135 12.59 13.03 -8.84
N LEU A 136 12.15 12.84 -10.08
CA LEU A 136 10.92 12.09 -10.37
C LEU A 136 11.25 10.61 -10.58
N ALA A 137 10.28 9.74 -10.29
CA ALA A 137 10.35 8.34 -10.67
C ALA A 137 10.53 8.23 -12.20
N PRO A 138 11.24 7.19 -12.70
CA PRO A 138 11.42 7.01 -14.15
C PRO A 138 10.08 6.93 -14.88
N LYS A 139 10.02 7.49 -16.10
CA LYS A 139 8.81 7.41 -16.94
C LYS A 139 8.37 5.98 -17.24
N SER A 140 9.31 5.05 -17.26
CA SER A 140 9.03 3.62 -17.49
C SER A 140 8.50 2.88 -16.28
N LYS A 141 8.61 3.47 -15.07
CA LYS A 141 8.32 2.80 -13.80
C LYS A 141 7.78 3.79 -12.77
N ALA A 142 6.47 3.83 -12.65
CA ALA A 142 5.78 4.74 -11.72
C ALA A 142 5.84 4.32 -10.25
N ASP A 143 6.47 3.19 -9.93
CA ASP A 143 6.45 2.58 -8.58
C ASP A 143 6.74 3.61 -7.47
N PHE A 144 7.86 4.32 -7.55
CA PHE A 144 8.20 5.32 -6.54
C PHE A 144 7.36 6.59 -6.56
N ALA A 145 6.67 6.87 -7.66
CA ALA A 145 5.71 7.97 -7.67
C ALA A 145 4.53 7.65 -6.73
N PHE A 146 4.05 6.40 -6.74
CA PHE A 146 3.03 5.95 -5.79
C PHE A 146 3.54 5.96 -4.35
N VAL A 147 4.78 5.54 -4.12
CA VAL A 147 5.40 5.56 -2.79
C VAL A 147 5.49 6.98 -2.23
N LEU A 148 5.98 7.93 -3.03
CA LEU A 148 6.09 9.33 -2.62
C LEU A 148 4.72 9.99 -2.43
N HIS A 149 3.75 9.63 -3.25
CA HIS A 149 2.36 10.06 -3.05
C HIS A 149 1.83 9.59 -1.69
N ALA A 150 1.99 8.31 -1.38
CA ALA A 150 1.56 7.75 -0.10
C ALA A 150 2.26 8.43 1.08
N LEU A 151 3.55 8.67 0.98
CA LEU A 151 4.32 9.36 2.03
C LEU A 151 3.78 10.76 2.30
N ASN A 152 3.50 11.54 1.26
CA ASN A 152 2.97 12.89 1.40
C ASN A 152 1.57 12.90 2.05
N TYR A 153 0.77 11.87 1.78
CA TYR A 153 -0.60 11.77 2.30
C TYR A 153 -0.67 11.13 3.69
N LEU A 154 0.45 10.64 4.22
CA LEU A 154 0.51 9.96 5.50
C LEU A 154 0.59 10.96 6.67
N SER A 155 -0.18 10.68 7.73
CA SER A 155 -0.09 11.47 8.96
C SER A 155 1.20 11.19 9.73
N SER A 156 1.54 12.09 10.66
CA SER A 156 2.74 11.95 11.50
C SER A 156 2.72 10.71 12.41
N LYS A 157 1.54 10.19 12.74
CA LYS A 157 1.34 9.01 13.58
C LYS A 157 0.98 7.75 12.80
N GLY A 158 0.78 7.87 11.48
CA GLY A 158 0.27 6.81 10.65
C GLY A 158 1.33 5.87 10.09
N ARG A 159 0.85 4.80 9.47
CA ARG A 159 1.65 3.87 8.67
C ARG A 159 1.06 3.67 7.30
N ALA A 160 1.96 3.59 6.31
CA ALA A 160 1.62 3.15 4.96
C ALA A 160 2.23 1.78 4.71
N ALA A 161 1.43 0.82 4.30
CA ALA A 161 1.87 -0.52 3.92
C ALA A 161 1.61 -0.71 2.43
N ILE A 162 2.68 -0.82 1.65
CA ILE A 162 2.65 -0.80 0.18
C ILE A 162 3.27 -2.07 -0.36
N VAL A 163 2.54 -2.79 -1.22
CA VAL A 163 3.08 -3.95 -1.94
C VAL A 163 3.96 -3.45 -3.07
N CYS A 164 5.20 -3.91 -3.09
CA CYS A 164 6.20 -3.45 -4.04
C CYS A 164 6.83 -4.60 -4.82
N PHE A 165 7.13 -4.33 -6.07
CA PHE A 165 7.96 -5.21 -6.89
C PHE A 165 9.41 -5.15 -6.40
N PRO A 166 10.16 -6.27 -6.34
CA PRO A 166 11.51 -6.30 -5.76
C PRO A 166 12.51 -5.36 -6.42
N GLY A 167 12.33 -5.07 -7.71
CA GLY A 167 13.25 -4.21 -8.47
C GLY A 167 13.46 -2.82 -7.88
N ILE A 168 12.48 -2.28 -7.16
CA ILE A 168 12.63 -0.95 -6.54
C ILE A 168 13.72 -0.91 -5.47
N PHE A 169 14.10 -2.07 -4.93
CA PHE A 169 15.10 -2.13 -3.85
C PHE A 169 16.55 -2.19 -4.33
N TYR A 170 16.80 -2.38 -5.62
CA TYR A 170 18.17 -2.53 -6.13
C TYR A 170 18.49 -1.73 -7.40
N ARG A 171 17.48 -1.24 -8.15
CA ARG A 171 17.75 -0.50 -9.39
C ARG A 171 18.42 0.84 -9.07
N GLY A 172 19.31 1.28 -9.97
CA GLY A 172 20.03 2.55 -9.84
C GLY A 172 19.25 3.76 -10.37
N GLY A 173 19.98 4.85 -10.64
CA GLY A 173 19.42 6.08 -11.22
C GLY A 173 18.47 6.82 -10.28
N ALA A 174 17.37 7.31 -10.81
CA ALA A 174 16.38 8.07 -10.07
C ALA A 174 15.79 7.27 -8.89
N GLU A 175 15.57 5.97 -9.07
CA GLU A 175 15.04 5.11 -8.01
C GLU A 175 16.01 5.00 -6.85
N GLN A 176 17.30 4.94 -7.10
CA GLN A 176 18.32 4.95 -6.04
C GLN A 176 18.29 6.25 -5.23
N LYS A 177 18.14 7.38 -5.90
CA LYS A 177 18.05 8.70 -5.24
C LYS A 177 16.82 8.80 -4.35
N ILE A 178 15.69 8.27 -4.81
CA ILE A 178 14.45 8.25 -4.03
C ILE A 178 14.60 7.33 -2.80
N ARG A 179 15.18 6.14 -2.96
CA ARG A 179 15.47 5.25 -1.82
C ARG A 179 16.34 5.95 -0.78
N GLN A 180 17.40 6.62 -1.24
CA GLN A 180 18.29 7.37 -0.35
C GLN A 180 17.52 8.46 0.40
N TYR A 181 16.68 9.22 -0.30
CA TYR A 181 15.82 10.22 0.34
C TYR A 181 14.95 9.61 1.45
N LEU A 182 14.32 8.48 1.18
CA LEU A 182 13.45 7.81 2.15
C LEU A 182 14.23 7.33 3.38
N VAL A 183 15.40 6.75 3.18
CA VAL A 183 16.26 6.25 4.27
C VAL A 183 16.86 7.40 5.07
N ASP A 184 17.40 8.41 4.40
CA ASP A 184 18.06 9.56 5.05
C ASP A 184 17.08 10.37 5.92
N ASN A 185 15.81 10.39 5.55
CA ASN A 185 14.76 11.05 6.31
C ASN A 185 14.04 10.13 7.31
N ASN A 186 14.54 8.91 7.48
CA ASN A 186 14.05 7.95 8.46
C ASN A 186 12.58 7.53 8.26
N TYR A 187 12.15 7.42 7.01
CA TYR A 187 10.77 7.07 6.67
C TYR A 187 10.52 5.58 6.46
N VAL A 188 11.57 4.78 6.29
CA VAL A 188 11.43 3.33 6.07
C VAL A 188 11.45 2.60 7.41
N GLU A 189 10.29 2.16 7.88
CA GLU A 189 10.17 1.44 9.13
C GLU A 189 10.55 -0.03 8.97
N THR A 190 9.99 -0.71 7.99
CA THR A 190 10.16 -2.15 7.79
C THR A 190 10.06 -2.50 6.31
N VAL A 191 10.83 -3.50 5.90
CA VAL A 191 10.69 -4.16 4.60
C VAL A 191 10.45 -5.64 4.86
N ILE A 192 9.38 -6.18 4.30
CA ILE A 192 8.98 -7.59 4.48
C ILE A 192 9.06 -8.30 3.13
N SER A 193 9.92 -9.30 3.04
CA SER A 193 10.01 -10.17 1.86
C SER A 193 8.99 -11.31 2.00
N LEU A 194 8.06 -11.41 1.06
CA LEU A 194 7.02 -12.42 1.06
C LEU A 194 7.40 -13.64 0.22
N ALA A 195 6.70 -14.74 0.43
CA ALA A 195 6.84 -15.95 -0.35
C ALA A 195 6.56 -15.70 -1.84
N PRO A 196 7.18 -16.49 -2.74
CA PRO A 196 6.84 -16.43 -4.15
C PRO A 196 5.43 -16.98 -4.41
N ASN A 197 4.89 -16.65 -5.58
CA ASN A 197 3.66 -17.26 -6.07
C ASN A 197 2.43 -17.09 -5.16
N LEU A 198 2.33 -15.94 -4.49
CA LEU A 198 1.15 -15.58 -3.69
C LEU A 198 0.02 -14.98 -4.53
N PHE A 199 0.32 -14.52 -5.73
CA PHE A 199 -0.63 -13.92 -6.66
C PHE A 199 -0.83 -14.83 -7.87
N PHE A 200 -2.09 -14.96 -8.31
CA PHE A 200 -2.40 -15.75 -9.48
C PHE A 200 -1.69 -15.22 -10.74
N GLY A 201 -1.11 -16.14 -11.52
CA GLY A 201 -0.49 -15.82 -12.81
C GLY A 201 0.93 -15.26 -12.75
N THR A 202 1.53 -15.17 -11.57
CA THR A 202 2.93 -14.74 -11.43
C THR A 202 3.65 -15.54 -10.34
N SER A 203 4.90 -15.90 -10.62
CA SER A 203 5.80 -16.52 -9.64
C SER A 203 6.63 -15.49 -8.86
N ILE A 204 6.41 -14.20 -9.09
CA ILE A 204 7.22 -13.14 -8.50
C ILE A 204 6.99 -13.08 -6.99
N SER A 205 8.10 -12.97 -6.23
CA SER A 205 8.07 -12.62 -4.82
C SER A 205 7.91 -11.11 -4.67
N VAL A 206 6.88 -10.68 -3.97
CA VAL A 206 6.69 -9.26 -3.67
C VAL A 206 7.21 -8.92 -2.28
N ASN A 207 7.37 -7.63 -2.02
CA ASN A 207 7.76 -7.12 -0.72
C ASN A 207 6.70 -6.15 -0.21
N ILE A 208 6.60 -6.02 1.09
CA ILE A 208 5.83 -4.95 1.72
C ILE A 208 6.80 -3.90 2.20
N LEU A 209 6.62 -2.67 1.72
CA LEU A 209 7.32 -1.49 2.20
C LEU A 209 6.44 -0.80 3.24
N VAL A 210 6.94 -0.68 4.46
CA VAL A 210 6.23 0.02 5.53
C VAL A 210 6.87 1.37 5.78
N LEU A 211 6.11 2.43 5.56
CA LEU A 211 6.53 3.80 5.79
C LEU A 211 5.89 4.36 7.06
N SER A 212 6.66 5.12 7.81
CA SER A 212 6.14 5.91 8.94
C SER A 212 6.95 7.20 9.11
N LYS A 213 6.36 8.16 9.83
CA LYS A 213 7.01 9.46 10.13
C LYS A 213 7.33 9.62 11.62
N HIS A 214 7.04 8.59 12.43
CA HIS A 214 7.18 8.64 13.88
C HIS A 214 8.32 7.76 14.41
N LYS A 215 9.11 7.18 13.54
CA LYS A 215 10.25 6.34 13.94
C LYS A 215 11.35 7.21 14.57
N THR A 216 11.79 6.85 15.76
CA THR A 216 12.81 7.59 16.51
C THR A 216 14.21 7.00 16.35
N GLU A 217 14.32 5.73 16.00
CA GLU A 217 15.60 5.05 15.75
C GLU A 217 15.96 5.10 14.28
N GLY A 218 17.24 5.26 13.98
CA GLY A 218 17.76 5.31 12.61
C GLY A 218 17.89 3.95 11.92
N LYS A 219 17.17 2.93 12.39
CA LYS A 219 17.24 1.55 11.87
C LYS A 219 16.00 1.20 11.07
N THR A 220 16.19 0.40 10.03
CA THR A 220 15.11 -0.22 9.28
C THR A 220 15.06 -1.71 9.60
N GLN A 221 13.90 -2.22 9.96
CA GLN A 221 13.70 -3.64 10.17
C GLN A 221 13.55 -4.37 8.83
N PHE A 222 14.16 -5.56 8.71
CA PHE A 222 13.99 -6.45 7.57
C PHE A 222 13.41 -7.77 8.07
N ILE A 223 12.27 -8.18 7.53
CA ILE A 223 11.64 -9.45 7.85
C ILE A 223 11.68 -10.34 6.61
N ASP A 224 12.35 -11.49 6.72
CA ASP A 224 12.31 -12.53 5.68
C ASP A 224 11.19 -13.51 5.97
N ALA A 225 10.05 -13.29 5.32
CA ALA A 225 8.89 -14.18 5.38
C ALA A 225 8.76 -15.06 4.12
N SER A 226 9.82 -15.18 3.32
CA SER A 226 9.79 -15.88 2.02
C SER A 226 9.50 -17.37 2.14
N LYS A 227 9.69 -17.96 3.33
CA LYS A 227 9.40 -19.38 3.59
C LYS A 227 8.11 -19.59 4.37
N LEU A 228 7.39 -18.56 4.71
CA LEU A 228 6.12 -18.60 5.44
C LEU A 228 4.96 -18.69 4.46
N PHE A 229 4.60 -19.90 4.08
CA PHE A 229 3.47 -20.14 3.17
C PHE A 229 3.02 -21.58 3.24
N LYS A 230 1.78 -21.81 2.83
CA LYS A 230 1.23 -23.12 2.53
C LYS A 230 1.12 -23.27 1.01
N SER A 231 1.70 -24.33 0.47
CA SER A 231 1.60 -24.62 -0.96
C SER A 231 0.22 -25.17 -1.30
N GLU A 232 -0.40 -24.57 -2.31
CA GLU A 232 -1.65 -25.04 -2.90
C GLU A 232 -1.50 -25.25 -4.41
N THR A 233 -2.52 -25.79 -5.08
CA THR A 233 -2.43 -26.28 -6.47
C THR A 233 -1.89 -25.23 -7.46
N ASN A 234 -2.30 -23.98 -7.37
CA ASN A 234 -1.94 -22.94 -8.34
C ASN A 234 -1.22 -21.73 -7.74
N THR A 235 -1.24 -21.58 -6.43
CA THR A 235 -0.60 -20.47 -5.72
C THR A 235 -0.16 -20.92 -4.34
N ASN A 236 0.77 -20.18 -3.75
CA ASN A 236 1.06 -20.26 -2.33
C ASN A 236 0.09 -19.35 -1.56
N VAL A 237 -0.15 -19.65 -0.30
CA VAL A 237 -1.10 -18.94 0.55
C VAL A 237 -0.46 -18.62 1.89
N LEU A 238 -0.72 -17.42 2.40
CA LEU A 238 -0.43 -17.09 3.80
C LEU A 238 -1.61 -17.54 4.67
N THR A 239 -1.36 -18.45 5.60
CA THR A 239 -2.35 -18.84 6.60
C THR A 239 -2.43 -17.78 7.70
N ASP A 240 -3.46 -17.85 8.54
CA ASP A 240 -3.56 -16.95 9.70
C ASP A 240 -2.38 -17.11 10.65
N ALA A 241 -1.84 -18.32 10.79
CA ALA A 241 -0.64 -18.57 11.60
C ALA A 241 0.60 -17.89 11.02
N HIS A 242 0.76 -17.88 9.69
CA HIS A 242 1.85 -17.15 9.02
C HIS A 242 1.73 -15.64 9.24
N ILE A 243 0.52 -15.09 9.09
CA ILE A 243 0.25 -13.66 9.31
C ILE A 243 0.57 -13.28 10.76
N GLU A 244 0.14 -14.10 11.72
CA GLU A 244 0.41 -13.87 13.14
C GLU A 244 1.91 -13.88 13.44
N GLN A 245 2.65 -14.80 12.83
CA GLN A 245 4.12 -14.86 12.99
C GLN A 245 4.79 -13.60 12.44
N ILE A 246 4.39 -13.14 11.26
CA ILE A 246 4.90 -11.89 10.68
C ILE A 246 4.55 -10.70 11.59
N MET A 247 3.33 -10.63 12.08
CA MET A 247 2.89 -9.54 12.96
C MET A 247 3.62 -9.52 14.29
N THR A 248 3.96 -10.69 14.84
CA THR A 248 4.78 -10.80 16.05
C THR A 248 6.17 -10.23 15.84
N LEU A 249 6.84 -10.60 14.74
CA LEU A 249 8.15 -10.03 14.38
C LEU A 249 8.06 -8.51 14.18
N PHE A 250 7.03 -8.06 13.48
CA PHE A 250 6.79 -6.64 13.25
C PHE A 250 6.60 -5.87 14.55
N ASP A 251 5.82 -6.41 15.49
CA ASP A 251 5.54 -5.79 16.78
C ASP A 251 6.79 -5.71 17.67
N THR A 252 7.56 -6.79 17.76
CA THR A 252 8.75 -6.88 18.63
C THR A 252 9.97 -6.21 18.01
N LYS A 253 9.94 -5.87 16.73
CA LYS A 253 11.07 -5.34 15.97
C LYS A 253 12.29 -6.27 15.99
N GLU A 254 12.06 -7.57 16.09
CA GLU A 254 13.09 -8.58 15.90
C GLU A 254 13.35 -8.83 14.41
N ASP A 255 14.60 -9.09 14.08
CA ASP A 255 15.04 -9.40 12.73
C ASP A 255 14.85 -10.90 12.39
#